data_81a9870bb1c054605ccfbf0a707d60c5
#
_entry.id   81a9870bb1c054605ccfbf0a707d60c5
#
_cell.length_a   1.000
_cell.length_b   1.000
_cell.length_c   1.000
_cell.angle_alpha   90.00
_cell.angle_beta   90.00
_cell.angle_gamma   90.00
#
_symmetry.space_group_name_H-M   'P 1'
#
loop_
_entity.id
_entity.type
_entity.pdbx_description
1 polymer ?
#
loop_
_entity_poly.entity_id
_entity_poly.type
_entity_poly.pdbx_seq_one_letter_code
_entity_poly.pdbx_strand_id
1 'polypeptide(L)'
;MSRLHRDDRVLLVGDVRQHEGVEAGRPFAQLQEAGMRTVKLDEILRQRDPELKQAVELLAHGHVSAAFDSLDQQRRVHEVKGREERITAIAREYAALPESTLVVSPDNRSRVEINFQIHRELQARGVVDKREYTMQMGASGRMIAVD
;
A
#
# COMPACT_ATOMS: atom_id res chain seq x y z
N MET A 1 -21.30 19.06 -13.06
CA MET A 1 -21.70 18.56 -14.39
C MET A 1 -22.23 19.63 -15.36
N SER A 2 -22.24 20.91 -15.00
CA SER A 2 -22.73 22.03 -15.83
C SER A 2 -21.84 22.38 -17.04
N ARG A 3 -20.79 21.68 -17.32
CA ARG A 3 -19.87 21.91 -18.43
C ARG A 3 -19.87 20.82 -19.50
N LEU A 4 -20.76 19.82 -19.40
CA LEU A 4 -20.88 18.75 -20.40
C LEU A 4 -21.91 19.12 -21.44
N HIS A 5 -21.55 19.01 -22.72
CA HIS A 5 -22.46 19.14 -23.87
C HIS A 5 -23.17 17.80 -24.12
N ARG A 6 -24.29 17.86 -24.87
CA ARG A 6 -25.11 16.67 -25.16
C ARG A 6 -24.35 15.58 -25.95
N ASP A 7 -23.36 15.97 -26.72
CA ASP A 7 -22.58 15.08 -27.57
C ASP A 7 -21.29 14.60 -26.93
N ASP A 8 -21.01 15.04 -25.70
CA ASP A 8 -19.80 14.62 -24.99
C ASP A 8 -19.89 13.14 -24.56
N ARG A 9 -18.81 12.42 -24.77
CA ARG A 9 -18.65 11.06 -24.27
C ARG A 9 -17.78 11.09 -23.03
N VAL A 10 -18.29 10.51 -21.95
CA VAL A 10 -17.58 10.45 -20.67
C VAL A 10 -17.16 9.02 -20.39
N LEU A 11 -15.87 8.81 -20.19
CA LEU A 11 -15.32 7.55 -19.70
C LEU A 11 -14.95 7.75 -18.23
N LEU A 12 -15.56 6.97 -17.36
CA LEU A 12 -15.20 6.92 -15.93
C LEU A 12 -14.37 5.64 -15.70
N VAL A 13 -13.22 5.81 -15.06
CA VAL A 13 -12.35 4.71 -14.65
C VAL A 13 -12.23 4.73 -13.13
N GLY A 14 -12.52 3.60 -12.49
CA GLY A 14 -12.47 3.51 -11.03
C GLY A 14 -12.55 2.06 -10.56
N ASP A 15 -12.29 1.86 -9.29
CA ASP A 15 -12.40 0.59 -8.61
C ASP A 15 -13.25 0.76 -7.35
N VAL A 16 -14.43 0.15 -7.31
CA VAL A 16 -15.36 0.24 -6.18
C VAL A 16 -14.87 -0.50 -4.93
N ARG A 17 -13.83 -1.31 -5.05
CA ARG A 17 -13.22 -2.06 -3.94
C ARG A 17 -12.03 -1.35 -3.32
N GLN A 18 -11.53 -0.27 -3.95
CA GLN A 18 -10.43 0.54 -3.42
C GLN A 18 -10.96 1.84 -2.81
N HIS A 19 -10.45 2.18 -1.63
CA HIS A 19 -10.66 3.47 -0.96
C HIS A 19 -12.11 3.98 -0.99
N GLU A 20 -12.93 3.45 -0.11
CA GLU A 20 -14.23 4.08 0.16
C GLU A 20 -13.99 5.47 0.75
N GLY A 21 -14.48 6.51 0.06
CA GLY A 21 -14.46 7.87 0.57
C GLY A 21 -15.36 7.97 1.80
N VAL A 22 -14.78 8.27 2.96
CA VAL A 22 -15.47 8.20 4.26
C VAL A 22 -16.61 9.23 4.35
N GLU A 23 -16.51 10.36 3.64
CA GLU A 23 -17.50 11.46 3.72
C GLU A 23 -18.11 11.90 2.37
N ALA A 24 -17.53 11.49 1.24
CA ALA A 24 -17.92 11.98 -0.08
C ALA A 24 -18.91 11.06 -0.84
N GLY A 25 -19.45 10.03 -0.21
CA GLY A 25 -20.30 9.03 -0.84
C GLY A 25 -19.53 8.09 -1.79
N ARG A 26 -20.26 7.27 -2.54
CA ARG A 26 -19.70 6.30 -3.51
C ARG A 26 -20.19 6.63 -4.93
N PRO A 27 -19.80 7.79 -5.52
CA PRO A 27 -20.42 8.27 -6.77
C PRO A 27 -20.23 7.29 -7.94
N PHE A 28 -19.08 6.58 -8.02
CA PHE A 28 -18.84 5.59 -9.08
C PHE A 28 -19.75 4.37 -8.92
N ALA A 29 -19.87 3.82 -7.71
CA ALA A 29 -20.77 2.72 -7.42
C ALA A 29 -22.25 3.13 -7.64
N GLN A 30 -22.66 4.32 -7.21
CA GLN A 30 -23.99 4.85 -7.41
C GLN A 30 -24.34 4.98 -8.89
N LEU A 31 -23.42 5.41 -9.75
CA LEU A 31 -23.64 5.46 -11.19
C LEU A 31 -23.80 4.06 -11.80
N GLN A 32 -23.06 3.08 -11.32
CA GLN A 32 -23.23 1.68 -11.73
C GLN A 32 -24.59 1.13 -11.31
N GLU A 33 -25.01 1.37 -10.07
CA GLU A 33 -26.31 1.01 -9.51
C GLU A 33 -27.47 1.68 -10.30
N ALA A 34 -27.25 2.91 -10.78
CA ALA A 34 -28.18 3.64 -11.64
C ALA A 34 -28.21 3.16 -13.10
N GLY A 35 -27.51 2.09 -13.43
CA GLY A 35 -27.54 1.47 -14.76
C GLY A 35 -26.48 2.02 -15.74
N MET A 36 -25.43 2.67 -15.27
CA MET A 36 -24.31 3.05 -16.12
C MET A 36 -23.68 1.82 -16.78
N ARG A 37 -23.54 1.84 -18.11
CA ARG A 37 -22.88 0.76 -18.85
C ARG A 37 -21.46 0.60 -18.35
N THR A 38 -21.15 -0.57 -17.80
CA THR A 38 -19.87 -0.88 -17.15
C THR A 38 -19.20 -2.07 -17.80
N VAL A 39 -17.87 -1.96 -18.00
CA VAL A 39 -17.00 -3.09 -18.35
C VAL A 39 -16.05 -3.30 -17.19
N LYS A 40 -15.90 -4.54 -16.75
CA LYS A 40 -14.96 -4.92 -15.67
C LYS A 40 -13.71 -5.52 -16.27
N LEU A 41 -12.57 -5.14 -15.71
CA LEU A 41 -11.27 -5.76 -15.96
C LEU A 41 -10.94 -6.62 -14.74
N ASP A 42 -11.33 -7.88 -14.77
CA ASP A 42 -11.24 -8.77 -13.60
C ASP A 42 -9.94 -9.60 -13.60
N GLU A 43 -9.16 -9.56 -14.68
CA GLU A 43 -7.92 -10.33 -14.76
C GLU A 43 -6.78 -9.68 -13.98
N ILE A 44 -6.21 -10.43 -13.01
CA ILE A 44 -5.04 -10.01 -12.24
C ILE A 44 -3.78 -10.33 -13.06
N LEU A 45 -3.20 -9.30 -13.69
CA LEU A 45 -1.98 -9.43 -14.51
C LEU A 45 -0.69 -9.11 -13.75
N ARG A 46 -0.78 -8.44 -12.59
CA ARG A 46 0.39 -8.01 -11.81
C ARG A 46 1.15 -9.16 -11.17
N GLN A 47 0.42 -10.22 -10.77
CA GLN A 47 1.01 -11.39 -10.12
C GLN A 47 1.43 -12.40 -11.18
N ARG A 48 2.75 -12.62 -11.31
CA ARG A 48 3.34 -13.60 -12.23
C ARG A 48 3.52 -14.97 -11.59
N ASP A 49 3.63 -15.02 -10.28
CA ASP A 49 3.69 -16.24 -9.48
C ASP A 49 2.28 -16.83 -9.35
N PRO A 50 2.02 -18.06 -9.86
CA PRO A 50 0.67 -18.65 -9.85
C PRO A 50 0.13 -18.88 -8.44
N GLU A 51 0.97 -19.27 -7.48
CA GLU A 51 0.55 -19.52 -6.10
C GLU A 51 0.16 -18.23 -5.40
N LEU A 52 0.94 -17.16 -5.61
CA LEU A 52 0.61 -15.84 -5.09
C LEU A 52 -0.66 -15.28 -5.77
N LYS A 53 -0.82 -15.50 -7.07
CA LYS A 53 -2.02 -15.09 -7.81
C LYS A 53 -3.26 -15.72 -7.22
N GLN A 54 -3.23 -17.01 -6.91
CA GLN A 54 -4.35 -17.72 -6.27
C GLN A 54 -4.73 -17.10 -4.91
N ALA A 55 -3.74 -16.80 -4.06
CA ALA A 55 -4.01 -16.15 -2.78
C ALA A 55 -4.63 -14.76 -2.94
N VAL A 56 -4.13 -13.97 -3.92
CA VAL A 56 -4.69 -12.63 -4.22
C VAL A 56 -6.11 -12.73 -4.77
N GLU A 57 -6.42 -13.72 -5.61
CA GLU A 57 -7.78 -13.96 -6.11
C GLU A 57 -8.74 -14.34 -4.96
N LEU A 58 -8.32 -15.19 -4.04
CA LEU A 58 -9.08 -15.50 -2.84
C LEU A 58 -9.39 -14.25 -2.00
N LEU A 59 -8.39 -13.37 -1.79
CA LEU A 59 -8.59 -12.09 -1.10
C LEU A 59 -9.57 -11.17 -1.85
N ALA A 60 -9.44 -11.08 -3.17
CA ALA A 60 -10.32 -10.26 -4.00
C ALA A 60 -11.79 -10.71 -3.94
N HIS A 61 -12.04 -12.00 -3.67
CA HIS A 61 -13.38 -12.55 -3.49
C HIS A 61 -13.84 -12.63 -2.02
N GLY A 62 -13.06 -12.08 -1.08
CA GLY A 62 -13.40 -12.05 0.35
C GLY A 62 -13.15 -13.37 1.10
N HIS A 63 -12.49 -14.33 0.48
CA HIS A 63 -12.10 -15.61 1.12
C HIS A 63 -10.81 -15.45 1.95
N VAL A 64 -10.86 -14.58 2.96
CA VAL A 64 -9.67 -14.15 3.72
C VAL A 64 -8.98 -15.32 4.41
N SER A 65 -9.73 -16.22 5.06
CA SER A 65 -9.14 -17.38 5.75
C SER A 65 -8.40 -18.30 4.79
N ALA A 66 -9.03 -18.66 3.68
CA ALA A 66 -8.42 -19.54 2.67
C ALA A 66 -7.18 -18.89 2.02
N ALA A 67 -7.20 -17.56 1.82
CA ALA A 67 -6.06 -16.84 1.30
C ALA A 67 -4.89 -16.83 2.32
N PHE A 68 -5.19 -16.63 3.60
CA PHE A 68 -4.20 -16.70 4.67
C PHE A 68 -3.54 -18.08 4.75
N ASP A 69 -4.37 -19.13 4.76
CA ASP A 69 -3.89 -20.51 4.79
C ASP A 69 -2.99 -20.83 3.58
N SER A 70 -3.37 -20.33 2.39
CA SER A 70 -2.55 -20.46 1.17
C SER A 70 -1.21 -19.75 1.30
N LEU A 71 -1.18 -18.52 1.83
CA LEU A 71 0.06 -17.76 2.04
C LEU A 71 0.95 -18.41 3.10
N ASP A 72 0.37 -18.98 4.16
CA ASP A 72 1.11 -19.67 5.21
C ASP A 72 1.75 -20.96 4.69
N GLN A 73 1.03 -21.77 3.92
CA GLN A 73 1.57 -22.95 3.23
C GLN A 73 2.75 -22.61 2.31
N GLN A 74 2.68 -21.46 1.65
CA GLN A 74 3.76 -20.91 0.82
C GLN A 74 4.92 -20.32 1.66
N ARG A 75 4.86 -20.37 2.98
CA ARG A 75 5.84 -19.78 3.92
C ARG A 75 6.01 -18.26 3.74
N ARG A 76 4.96 -17.57 3.32
CA ARG A 76 4.93 -16.11 3.16
C ARG A 76 4.39 -15.39 4.40
N VAL A 77 3.94 -16.14 5.39
CA VAL A 77 3.51 -15.62 6.69
C VAL A 77 4.58 -15.92 7.72
N HIS A 78 5.03 -14.89 8.42
CA HIS A 78 6.02 -14.99 9.49
C HIS A 78 5.45 -14.44 10.78
N GLU A 79 5.11 -15.31 11.72
CA GLU A 79 4.65 -14.91 13.03
C GLU A 79 5.83 -14.56 13.94
N VAL A 80 5.87 -13.30 14.39
CA VAL A 80 6.88 -12.83 15.36
C VAL A 80 6.14 -12.27 16.57
N LYS A 81 6.28 -12.92 17.73
CA LYS A 81 5.47 -12.62 18.94
C LYS A 81 5.80 -11.28 19.56
N GLY A 82 7.08 -10.92 19.67
CA GLY A 82 7.50 -9.66 20.26
C GLY A 82 7.34 -8.49 19.29
N ARG A 83 6.91 -7.30 19.80
CA ARG A 83 6.79 -6.10 18.97
C ARG A 83 8.16 -5.64 18.45
N GLU A 84 9.14 -5.55 19.33
CA GLU A 84 10.49 -5.08 18.98
C GLU A 84 11.19 -6.05 18.03
N GLU A 85 11.06 -7.33 18.28
CA GLU A 85 11.60 -8.38 17.41
C GLU A 85 10.98 -8.33 16.02
N ARG A 86 9.67 -8.11 15.94
CA ARG A 86 8.96 -7.98 14.67
C ARG A 86 9.41 -6.75 13.87
N ILE A 87 9.55 -5.59 14.53
CA ILE A 87 10.05 -4.37 13.91
C ILE A 87 11.49 -4.55 13.42
N THR A 88 12.33 -5.20 14.21
CA THR A 88 13.72 -5.49 13.85
C THR A 88 13.78 -6.46 12.65
N ALA A 89 12.95 -7.50 12.64
CA ALA A 89 12.87 -8.43 11.51
C ALA A 89 12.47 -7.72 10.21
N ILE A 90 11.43 -6.89 10.24
CA ILE A 90 10.98 -6.09 9.09
C ILE A 90 12.10 -5.17 8.59
N ALA A 91 12.80 -4.50 9.51
CA ALA A 91 13.87 -3.58 9.14
C ALA A 91 15.06 -4.30 8.48
N ARG A 92 15.40 -5.48 8.95
CA ARG A 92 16.47 -6.32 8.36
C ARG A 92 16.13 -6.82 6.97
N GLU A 93 14.89 -7.29 6.79
CA GLU A 93 14.36 -7.72 5.48
C GLU A 93 14.38 -6.56 4.49
N TYR A 94 13.86 -5.40 4.87
CA TYR A 94 13.90 -4.20 4.03
C TYR A 94 15.35 -3.84 3.65
N ALA A 95 16.25 -3.80 4.62
CA ALA A 95 17.63 -3.38 4.39
C ALA A 95 18.46 -4.39 3.56
N ALA A 96 17.95 -5.61 3.35
CA ALA A 96 18.56 -6.59 2.45
C ALA A 96 18.27 -6.25 0.96
N LEU A 97 17.08 -5.72 0.64
CA LEU A 97 16.65 -5.41 -0.72
C LEU A 97 15.83 -4.10 -0.77
N PRO A 98 16.41 -2.95 -0.41
CA PRO A 98 15.68 -1.70 -0.22
C PRO A 98 15.03 -1.17 -1.50
N GLU A 99 15.64 -1.40 -2.66
CA GLU A 99 15.14 -0.90 -3.95
C GLU A 99 13.91 -1.67 -4.48
N SER A 100 13.68 -2.89 -3.98
CA SER A 100 12.59 -3.76 -4.44
C SER A 100 11.54 -4.08 -3.38
N THR A 101 11.69 -3.51 -2.16
CA THR A 101 10.83 -3.82 -1.02
C THR A 101 9.97 -2.62 -0.63
N LEU A 102 8.67 -2.84 -0.52
CA LEU A 102 7.73 -1.89 0.06
C LEU A 102 7.20 -2.44 1.39
N VAL A 103 7.32 -1.64 2.45
CA VAL A 103 6.75 -1.98 3.76
C VAL A 103 5.43 -1.23 3.96
N VAL A 104 4.38 -1.97 4.23
CA VAL A 104 3.05 -1.42 4.52
C VAL A 104 2.69 -1.71 5.98
N SER A 105 2.26 -0.68 6.70
CA SER A 105 1.81 -0.80 8.09
C SER A 105 0.39 -0.25 8.24
N PRO A 106 -0.50 -0.93 8.99
CA PRO A 106 -1.89 -0.51 9.17
C PRO A 106 -2.04 0.74 10.04
N ASP A 107 -1.06 1.07 10.88
CA ASP A 107 -1.12 2.19 11.80
C ASP A 107 0.12 3.11 11.73
N ASN A 108 -0.11 4.40 12.02
CA ASN A 108 0.93 5.42 11.96
C ASN A 108 2.05 5.22 12.99
N ARG A 109 1.72 4.69 14.16
CA ARG A 109 2.71 4.47 15.24
C ARG A 109 3.71 3.40 14.82
N SER A 110 3.23 2.26 14.36
CA SER A 110 4.08 1.18 13.84
C SER A 110 4.91 1.64 12.65
N ARG A 111 4.33 2.44 11.74
CA ARG A 111 5.05 3.02 10.60
C ARG A 111 6.24 3.86 11.04
N VAL A 112 6.08 4.72 12.04
CA VAL A 112 7.17 5.57 12.55
C VAL A 112 8.27 4.70 13.17
N GLU A 113 7.91 3.73 14.00
CA GLU A 113 8.87 2.83 14.65
C GLU A 113 9.64 1.98 13.64
N ILE A 114 8.95 1.45 12.63
CA ILE A 114 9.56 0.67 11.54
C ILE A 114 10.53 1.56 10.74
N ASN A 115 10.12 2.76 10.34
CA ASN A 115 10.97 3.69 9.61
C ASN A 115 12.24 4.05 10.39
N PHE A 116 12.11 4.29 11.69
CA PHE A 116 13.25 4.57 12.55
C PHE A 116 14.23 3.39 12.59
N GLN A 117 13.72 2.17 12.73
CA GLN A 117 14.58 0.98 12.77
C GLN A 117 15.21 0.68 11.41
N ILE A 118 14.49 0.87 10.31
CA ILE A 118 15.04 0.77 8.94
C ILE A 118 16.18 1.76 8.76
N HIS A 119 15.99 3.02 9.17
CA HIS A 119 17.04 4.03 9.08
C HIS A 119 18.31 3.61 9.81
N ARG A 120 18.17 3.09 11.03
CA ARG A 120 19.32 2.56 11.79
C ARG A 120 20.02 1.39 11.10
N GLU A 121 19.28 0.45 10.54
CA GLU A 121 19.85 -0.67 9.80
C GLU A 121 20.61 -0.20 8.55
N LEU A 122 20.07 0.75 7.81
CA LEU A 122 20.72 1.33 6.63
C LEU A 122 22.00 2.12 7.00
N GLN A 123 21.97 2.85 8.12
CA GLN A 123 23.17 3.51 8.64
C GLN A 123 24.25 2.51 9.07
N ALA A 124 23.85 1.43 9.75
CA ALA A 124 24.77 0.37 10.16
C ALA A 124 25.44 -0.33 8.96
N ARG A 125 24.73 -0.45 7.84
CA ARG A 125 25.24 -0.99 6.57
C ARG A 125 26.00 0.03 5.71
N GLY A 126 26.05 1.30 6.14
CA GLY A 126 26.71 2.38 5.39
C GLY A 126 25.97 2.82 4.11
N VAL A 127 24.69 2.47 3.96
CA VAL A 127 23.85 2.89 2.83
C VAL A 127 23.40 4.34 3.00
N VAL A 128 23.17 4.76 4.25
CA VAL A 128 22.77 6.12 4.62
C VAL A 128 23.82 6.72 5.54
N ASP A 129 24.11 8.00 5.37
CA ASP A 129 25.07 8.73 6.22
C ASP A 129 24.58 8.76 7.69
N LYS A 130 25.53 8.76 8.60
CA LYS A 130 25.27 8.91 10.04
C LYS A 130 24.97 10.35 10.45
N ARG A 131 25.21 11.31 9.57
CA ARG A 131 24.89 12.72 9.81
C ARG A 131 23.38 12.90 9.74
N GLU A 132 22.82 13.50 10.76
CA GLU A 132 21.43 13.89 10.81
C GLU A 132 21.30 15.37 10.48
N TYR A 133 20.36 15.71 9.60
CA TYR A 133 20.05 17.08 9.25
C TYR A 133 18.66 17.41 9.78
N THR A 134 18.56 18.50 10.54
CA THR A 134 17.25 19.01 10.95
C THR A 134 16.64 19.78 9.80
N MET A 135 15.42 19.39 9.41
CA MET A 135 14.66 20.08 8.37
C MET A 135 13.38 20.67 8.95
N GLN A 136 13.09 21.91 8.63
CA GLN A 136 11.80 22.54 8.96
C GLN A 136 10.94 22.69 7.70
N MET A 137 9.63 22.53 7.87
CA MET A 137 8.68 22.87 6.82
C MET A 137 8.55 24.38 6.75
N GLY A 138 8.99 24.99 5.64
CA GLY A 138 8.75 26.39 5.36
C GLY A 138 7.25 26.67 5.14
N ALA A 139 6.86 27.93 5.23
CA ALA A 139 5.47 28.38 5.03
C ALA A 139 4.87 27.98 3.65
N SER A 140 5.73 27.66 2.67
CA SER A 140 5.34 27.17 1.34
C SER A 140 5.19 25.65 1.25
N GLY A 141 5.30 24.92 2.36
CA GLY A 141 5.30 23.45 2.39
C GLY A 141 6.58 22.81 1.84
N ARG A 142 7.63 23.57 1.55
CA ARG A 142 8.95 23.05 1.18
C ARG A 142 9.79 22.76 2.43
N MET A 143 10.50 21.64 2.40
CA MET A 143 11.51 21.35 3.42
C MET A 143 12.73 22.26 3.22
N ILE A 144 13.15 22.92 4.28
CA ILE A 144 14.31 23.80 4.32
C ILE A 144 15.31 23.21 5.30
N ALA A 145 16.56 23.01 4.87
CA ALA A 145 17.62 22.62 5.78
C ALA A 145 17.88 23.78 6.77
N VAL A 146 18.00 23.46 8.04
CA VAL A 146 18.35 24.43 9.09
C VAL A 146 19.74 24.03 9.56
N ASP A 147 20.69 24.98 9.43
CA ASP A 147 22.06 24.84 9.92
C ASP A 147 22.11 24.81 11.45
#